data_62af5a01efc80f7c532f22181680a46e
#
_entry.id   62af5a01efc80f7c532f22181680a46e
#
_cell.length_a   1.000
_cell.length_b   1.000
_cell.length_c   1.000
_cell.angle_alpha   90.00
_cell.angle_beta   90.00
_cell.angle_gamma   90.00
#
_symmetry.space_group_name_H-M   'P 1'
#
loop_
_entity.id
_entity.type
_entity.pdbx_description
1 polymer ?
#
loop_
_entity_poly.entity_id
_entity_poly.type
_entity_poly.pdbx_seq_one_letter_code
_entity_poly.pdbx_strand_id
1 'polypeptide(L)'
;MTNTSSFHFLMKPLTLMKLFLFLLFLQRIVSIPTDTLLIVFLKYSQELRDFCGFDVVPDASKFTRFKQDFLMALQSMFDHMVDMTEPICQKLDPHLATMTIFDTSGIEAWVTENNPKYANRIIKQLKTFAKANNLDKSYDPYKAAYGSMPMHAASNQAIQQMYINGHFCYAYKFGIVTNGLGIVRDITFYNKEFLKAHPDIVVEKKSDSPDEDKSLADSKALLPVLIDFFQKHPRIAPKTFLGDAAFDTIEIYKALFGEIGFEKAFIPLRVKLSVEDNGYTINENMLAKPVGKDICQRLCFLCIAGCFTAVVFAHRSHLRYEQRM
;
A
#
# COMPACT_ATOMS: atom_id res chain seq x y z
N MET A 1 -17.92 -17.97 55.52
CA MET A 1 -17.14 -16.89 54.89
C MET A 1 -16.18 -17.54 53.92
N THR A 2 -16.61 -17.73 52.72
CA THR A 2 -15.85 -18.41 51.66
C THR A 2 -15.32 -17.37 50.66
N ASN A 3 -14.00 -17.38 50.55
CA ASN A 3 -13.21 -16.52 49.69
C ASN A 3 -13.56 -16.70 48.19
N THR A 4 -14.31 -15.77 47.60
CA THR A 4 -14.68 -15.71 46.19
C THR A 4 -13.80 -14.78 45.35
N SER A 5 -12.60 -14.39 45.84
CA SER A 5 -11.76 -13.37 45.17
C SER A 5 -10.63 -13.87 44.30
N SER A 6 -10.50 -15.20 44.05
CA SER A 6 -9.34 -15.74 43.34
C SER A 6 -9.60 -16.23 41.89
N PHE A 7 -10.81 -16.16 41.39
CA PHE A 7 -11.12 -16.72 40.04
C PHE A 7 -11.00 -15.74 38.86
N HIS A 8 -10.71 -14.46 39.10
CA HIS A 8 -10.66 -13.44 38.06
C HIS A 8 -9.31 -13.27 37.36
N PHE A 9 -8.29 -14.07 37.65
CA PHE A 9 -6.92 -13.75 37.16
C PHE A 9 -6.35 -14.72 36.11
N LEU A 10 -7.11 -15.64 35.56
CA LEU A 10 -6.62 -16.61 34.57
C LEU A 10 -7.54 -16.71 33.32
N MET A 11 -8.03 -15.59 32.79
CA MET A 11 -8.43 -15.62 31.39
C MET A 11 -7.15 -15.79 30.58
N LYS A 12 -7.02 -16.95 29.94
CA LYS A 12 -5.86 -17.26 29.09
C LYS A 12 -5.68 -16.10 28.09
N PRO A 13 -4.48 -15.59 27.85
CA PRO A 13 -4.23 -14.45 26.94
C PRO A 13 -4.89 -14.62 25.56
N LEU A 14 -5.01 -15.85 25.11
CA LEU A 14 -5.69 -16.22 23.87
C LEU A 14 -7.21 -15.91 23.88
N THR A 15 -7.88 -16.08 25.01
CA THR A 15 -9.32 -15.76 25.14
C THR A 15 -9.54 -14.25 25.08
N LEU A 16 -8.74 -13.49 25.80
CA LEU A 16 -8.79 -12.02 25.78
C LEU A 16 -8.49 -11.48 24.36
N MET A 17 -7.50 -12.04 23.67
CA MET A 17 -7.20 -11.70 22.30
C MET A 17 -8.41 -11.90 21.37
N LYS A 18 -9.10 -13.04 21.46
CA LYS A 18 -10.29 -13.33 20.67
C LYS A 18 -11.40 -12.32 20.91
N LEU A 19 -11.67 -11.96 22.17
CA LEU A 19 -12.72 -10.99 22.53
C LEU A 19 -12.43 -9.60 21.96
N PHE A 20 -11.20 -9.10 22.08
CA PHE A 20 -10.83 -7.80 21.53
C PHE A 20 -10.81 -7.79 20.01
N LEU A 21 -10.34 -8.85 19.36
CA LEU A 21 -10.41 -8.97 17.90
C LEU A 21 -11.85 -8.92 17.42
N PHE A 22 -12.70 -9.73 18.02
CA PHE A 22 -14.12 -9.76 17.68
C PHE A 22 -14.78 -8.39 17.86
N LEU A 23 -14.46 -7.69 18.94
CA LEU A 23 -14.93 -6.35 19.20
C LEU A 23 -14.45 -5.31 18.15
N LEU A 24 -13.20 -5.42 17.72
CA LEU A 24 -12.67 -4.55 16.65
C LEU A 24 -13.28 -4.86 15.28
N PHE A 25 -13.57 -6.13 14.97
CA PHE A 25 -14.33 -6.49 13.78
C PHE A 25 -15.74 -5.91 13.82
N LEU A 26 -16.44 -6.07 14.94
CA LEU A 26 -17.77 -5.52 15.13
C LEU A 26 -17.77 -3.99 14.98
N GLN A 27 -16.78 -3.31 15.53
CA GLN A 27 -16.59 -1.87 15.37
C GLN A 27 -16.55 -1.46 13.89
N ARG A 28 -15.89 -2.25 13.04
CA ARG A 28 -15.81 -2.01 11.59
C ARG A 28 -17.12 -2.31 10.87
N ILE A 29 -17.75 -3.45 11.18
CA ILE A 29 -19.03 -3.85 10.56
C ILE A 29 -20.14 -2.82 10.84
N VAL A 30 -20.19 -2.31 12.08
CA VAL A 30 -21.19 -1.32 12.52
C VAL A 30 -20.76 0.11 12.22
N SER A 31 -19.59 0.30 11.61
CA SER A 31 -19.04 1.62 11.24
C SER A 31 -18.88 2.59 12.43
N ILE A 32 -18.48 2.09 13.60
CA ILE A 32 -18.18 2.91 14.78
C ILE A 32 -16.80 3.54 14.61
N PRO A 33 -16.67 4.89 14.51
CA PRO A 33 -15.43 5.52 14.05
C PRO A 33 -14.30 5.53 15.10
N THR A 34 -14.63 5.43 16.40
CA THR A 34 -13.62 5.56 17.46
C THR A 34 -13.79 4.53 18.57
N ASP A 35 -12.68 4.15 19.21
CA ASP A 35 -12.70 3.28 20.39
C ASP A 35 -13.52 3.91 21.54
N THR A 36 -13.48 5.24 21.68
CA THR A 36 -14.26 5.96 22.70
C THR A 36 -15.75 5.76 22.49
N LEU A 37 -16.23 5.90 21.25
CA LEU A 37 -17.65 5.69 20.94
C LEU A 37 -18.03 4.21 21.11
N LEU A 38 -17.16 3.28 20.73
CA LEU A 38 -17.36 1.86 20.97
C LEU A 38 -17.55 1.55 22.46
N ILE A 39 -16.73 2.14 23.34
CA ILE A 39 -16.84 2.00 24.79
C ILE A 39 -18.19 2.56 25.29
N VAL A 40 -18.67 3.65 24.70
CA VAL A 40 -19.99 4.20 25.02
C VAL A 40 -21.09 3.21 24.66
N PHE A 41 -21.04 2.61 23.45
CA PHE A 41 -22.01 1.57 23.06
C PHE A 41 -21.99 0.39 24.03
N LEU A 42 -20.79 -0.10 24.39
CA LEU A 42 -20.66 -1.17 25.39
C LEU A 42 -21.19 -0.81 26.79
N LYS A 43 -21.14 0.46 27.18
CA LYS A 43 -21.71 0.93 28.45
C LYS A 43 -23.23 0.87 28.47
N TYR A 44 -23.86 1.24 27.35
CA TYR A 44 -25.32 1.38 27.28
C TYR A 44 -26.05 0.13 26.77
N SER A 45 -25.37 -0.81 26.09
CA SER A 45 -25.99 -2.04 25.63
C SER A 45 -25.38 -3.24 26.36
N GLN A 46 -26.18 -3.85 27.22
CA GLN A 46 -25.82 -5.10 27.89
C GLN A 46 -25.75 -6.24 26.88
N GLU A 47 -26.72 -6.33 25.96
CA GLU A 47 -26.74 -7.36 24.92
C GLU A 47 -25.46 -7.32 24.05
N LEU A 48 -24.97 -6.13 23.75
CA LEU A 48 -23.71 -5.97 22.99
C LEU A 48 -22.49 -6.44 23.81
N ARG A 49 -22.47 -6.15 25.12
CA ARG A 49 -21.40 -6.66 26.01
C ARG A 49 -21.42 -8.17 26.08
N ASP A 50 -22.60 -8.75 26.32
CA ASP A 50 -22.78 -10.19 26.44
C ASP A 50 -22.41 -10.90 25.13
N PHE A 51 -22.83 -10.34 23.99
CA PHE A 51 -22.48 -10.81 22.66
C PHE A 51 -20.96 -10.76 22.41
N CYS A 52 -20.27 -9.72 22.89
CA CYS A 52 -18.81 -9.61 22.82
C CYS A 52 -18.07 -10.38 23.91
N GLY A 53 -18.77 -11.01 24.86
CA GLY A 53 -18.19 -11.79 25.96
C GLY A 53 -17.52 -10.95 27.05
N PHE A 54 -17.97 -9.72 27.27
CA PHE A 54 -17.43 -8.84 28.32
C PHE A 54 -18.38 -8.71 29.52
N ASP A 55 -17.99 -9.20 30.66
CA ASP A 55 -18.72 -8.98 31.92
C ASP A 55 -18.65 -7.53 32.38
N VAL A 56 -17.50 -6.87 32.11
CA VAL A 56 -17.23 -5.49 32.49
C VAL A 56 -16.73 -4.73 31.27
N VAL A 57 -17.22 -3.49 31.06
CA VAL A 57 -16.78 -2.64 29.95
C VAL A 57 -15.28 -2.37 30.05
N PRO A 58 -14.49 -2.70 29.03
CA PRO A 58 -13.05 -2.46 29.03
C PRO A 58 -12.74 -0.96 29.03
N ASP A 59 -11.72 -0.56 29.79
CA ASP A 59 -11.19 0.79 29.77
C ASP A 59 -10.46 1.10 28.47
N ALA A 60 -10.41 2.36 28.05
CA ALA A 60 -9.76 2.81 26.83
C ALA A 60 -8.27 2.40 26.75
N SER A 61 -7.58 2.42 27.91
CA SER A 61 -6.16 1.99 27.97
C SER A 61 -5.96 0.51 27.64
N LYS A 62 -6.97 -0.32 27.83
CA LYS A 62 -6.92 -1.75 27.48
C LYS A 62 -6.90 -1.93 25.96
N PHE A 63 -7.61 -1.09 25.20
CA PHE A 63 -7.54 -1.11 23.72
C PHE A 63 -6.15 -0.75 23.23
N THR A 64 -5.55 0.30 23.80
CA THR A 64 -4.19 0.71 23.42
C THR A 64 -3.18 -0.39 23.76
N ARG A 65 -3.23 -0.95 24.97
CA ARG A 65 -2.35 -2.06 25.37
C ARG A 65 -2.56 -3.30 24.53
N PHE A 66 -3.80 -3.67 24.26
CA PHE A 66 -4.09 -4.78 23.35
C PHE A 66 -3.43 -4.61 21.98
N LYS A 67 -3.59 -3.43 21.35
CA LYS A 67 -2.98 -3.14 20.04
C LYS A 67 -1.45 -3.20 20.08
N GLN A 68 -0.83 -2.80 21.19
CA GLN A 68 0.63 -2.86 21.38
C GLN A 68 1.13 -4.28 21.67
N ASP A 69 0.49 -4.97 22.59
CA ASP A 69 0.94 -6.28 23.10
C ASP A 69 0.72 -7.41 22.07
N PHE A 70 -0.32 -7.28 21.22
CA PHE A 70 -0.70 -8.33 20.27
C PHE A 70 -0.39 -8.00 18.82
N LEU A 71 0.39 -6.97 18.53
CA LEU A 71 0.73 -6.56 17.15
C LEU A 71 1.33 -7.72 16.35
N MET A 72 2.32 -8.43 16.90
CA MET A 72 2.96 -9.57 16.22
C MET A 72 2.00 -10.76 16.08
N ALA A 73 1.15 -11.00 17.08
CA ALA A 73 0.13 -12.05 17.00
C ALA A 73 -0.94 -11.73 15.95
N LEU A 74 -1.29 -10.45 15.75
CA LEU A 74 -2.20 -10.02 14.70
C LEU A 74 -1.61 -10.27 13.32
N GLN A 75 -0.31 -10.00 13.11
CA GLN A 75 0.37 -10.30 11.86
C GLN A 75 0.36 -11.80 11.57
N SER A 76 0.76 -12.63 12.54
CA SER A 76 0.73 -14.10 12.39
C SER A 76 -0.68 -14.64 12.12
N MET A 77 -1.70 -14.04 12.74
CA MET A 77 -3.09 -14.38 12.48
C MET A 77 -3.50 -14.00 11.05
N PHE A 78 -3.10 -12.84 10.57
CA PHE A 78 -3.36 -12.40 9.20
C PHE A 78 -2.72 -13.35 8.19
N ASP A 79 -1.44 -13.69 8.37
CA ASP A 79 -0.71 -14.64 7.52
C ASP A 79 -1.42 -16.01 7.49
N HIS A 80 -1.86 -16.50 8.66
CA HIS A 80 -2.62 -17.75 8.75
C HIS A 80 -3.98 -17.66 8.01
N MET A 81 -4.68 -16.53 8.10
CA MET A 81 -5.93 -16.31 7.36
C MET A 81 -5.69 -16.31 5.85
N VAL A 82 -4.58 -15.76 5.39
CA VAL A 82 -4.18 -15.80 3.98
C VAL A 82 -4.06 -17.26 3.51
N ASP A 83 -3.32 -18.09 4.25
CA ASP A 83 -3.14 -19.51 3.93
C ASP A 83 -4.46 -20.31 3.97
N MET A 84 -5.32 -20.04 4.98
CA MET A 84 -6.62 -20.71 5.09
C MET A 84 -7.61 -20.31 4.00
N THR A 85 -7.55 -19.08 3.53
CA THR A 85 -8.48 -18.58 2.50
C THR A 85 -8.02 -18.91 1.08
N GLU A 86 -6.76 -19.26 0.87
CA GLU A 86 -6.25 -19.59 -0.45
C GLU A 86 -7.02 -20.75 -1.14
N PRO A 87 -7.30 -21.90 -0.51
CA PRO A 87 -8.10 -22.96 -1.13
C PRO A 87 -9.53 -22.51 -1.48
N ILE A 88 -10.08 -21.56 -0.75
CA ILE A 88 -11.41 -21.00 -1.02
C ILE A 88 -11.34 -20.12 -2.28
N CYS A 89 -10.33 -19.25 -2.38
CA CYS A 89 -10.11 -18.41 -3.55
C CYS A 89 -9.89 -19.24 -4.82
N GLN A 90 -9.10 -20.32 -4.72
CA GLN A 90 -8.87 -21.26 -5.83
C GLN A 90 -10.15 -21.97 -6.30
N LYS A 91 -11.10 -22.24 -5.40
CA LYS A 91 -12.41 -22.80 -5.75
C LYS A 91 -13.35 -21.79 -6.39
N LEU A 92 -13.27 -20.52 -5.99
CA LEU A 92 -14.09 -19.44 -6.54
C LEU A 92 -13.68 -19.11 -7.97
N ASP A 93 -12.42 -18.80 -8.19
CA ASP A 93 -11.84 -18.53 -9.49
C ASP A 93 -10.32 -18.74 -9.45
N PRO A 94 -9.80 -19.83 -10.02
CA PRO A 94 -8.37 -20.15 -9.99
C PRO A 94 -7.52 -19.14 -10.79
N HIS A 95 -8.06 -18.46 -11.79
CA HIS A 95 -7.33 -17.43 -12.54
C HIS A 95 -7.16 -16.16 -11.70
N LEU A 96 -8.23 -15.69 -11.08
CA LEU A 96 -8.19 -14.52 -10.22
C LEU A 96 -7.42 -14.79 -8.92
N ALA A 97 -7.52 -16.00 -8.37
CA ALA A 97 -6.78 -16.38 -7.17
C ALA A 97 -5.26 -16.37 -7.38
N THR A 98 -4.78 -16.75 -8.57
CA THR A 98 -3.35 -16.77 -8.92
C THR A 98 -2.80 -15.48 -9.49
N MET A 99 -3.62 -14.42 -9.57
CA MET A 99 -3.15 -13.07 -9.85
C MET A 99 -2.52 -12.47 -8.59
N THR A 100 -1.42 -11.79 -8.77
CA THR A 100 -0.74 -10.98 -7.76
C THR A 100 -0.75 -9.54 -8.21
N ILE A 101 -1.51 -8.70 -7.51
CA ILE A 101 -1.62 -7.27 -7.78
C ILE A 101 -0.85 -6.56 -6.69
N PHE A 102 0.12 -5.73 -7.08
CA PHE A 102 0.89 -4.94 -6.15
C PHE A 102 0.71 -3.46 -6.42
N ASP A 103 0.49 -2.72 -5.33
CA ASP A 103 0.44 -1.27 -5.35
C ASP A 103 1.00 -0.70 -4.05
N THR A 104 1.34 0.58 -4.06
CA THR A 104 1.81 1.29 -2.88
C THR A 104 0.81 2.37 -2.49
N SER A 105 0.64 2.55 -1.20
CA SER A 105 -0.26 3.55 -0.65
C SER A 105 0.27 4.10 0.68
N GLY A 106 -0.51 4.95 1.32
CA GLY A 106 -0.17 5.48 2.64
C GLY A 106 -1.39 5.53 3.55
N ILE A 107 -1.15 5.29 4.83
CA ILE A 107 -2.15 5.54 5.88
C ILE A 107 -1.85 6.89 6.49
N GLU A 108 -2.75 7.84 6.31
CA GLU A 108 -2.63 9.18 6.88
C GLU A 108 -2.45 9.09 8.40
N ALA A 109 -1.40 9.75 8.89
CA ALA A 109 -1.03 9.68 10.29
C ALA A 109 -1.67 10.81 11.08
N TRP A 110 -1.96 10.55 12.36
CA TRP A 110 -2.44 11.56 13.29
C TRP A 110 -1.27 12.37 13.84
N VAL A 111 -0.81 13.36 13.06
CA VAL A 111 0.33 14.23 13.39
C VAL A 111 -0.01 15.70 13.23
N THR A 112 0.80 16.55 13.84
CA THR A 112 0.59 18.01 13.81
C THR A 112 0.61 18.57 12.39
N GLU A 113 1.47 18.01 11.54
CA GLU A 113 1.66 18.42 10.16
C GLU A 113 0.41 18.18 9.30
N ASN A 114 -0.42 17.18 9.63
CA ASN A 114 -1.71 16.91 8.99
C ASN A 114 -2.84 17.82 9.51
N ASN A 115 -2.57 18.65 10.54
CA ASN A 115 -3.57 19.59 11.01
C ASN A 115 -3.73 20.73 9.99
N PRO A 116 -4.95 20.98 9.46
CA PRO A 116 -5.18 22.06 8.50
C PRO A 116 -4.71 23.45 8.99
N LYS A 117 -4.75 23.70 10.30
CA LYS A 117 -4.26 24.96 10.89
C LYS A 117 -2.75 25.13 10.72
N TYR A 118 -1.98 24.03 10.71
CA TYR A 118 -0.54 24.07 10.52
C TYR A 118 -0.18 24.51 9.09
N ALA A 119 -0.71 23.84 8.07
CA ALA A 119 -0.48 24.19 6.67
C ALA A 119 -1.02 25.60 6.34
N ASN A 120 -2.24 25.93 6.79
CA ASN A 120 -2.86 27.25 6.54
C ASN A 120 -2.05 28.41 7.12
N ARG A 121 -1.38 28.22 8.25
CA ARG A 121 -0.48 29.25 8.84
C ARG A 121 0.68 29.54 7.87
N ILE A 122 1.33 28.51 7.34
CA ILE A 122 2.46 28.64 6.41
C ILE A 122 1.98 29.30 5.10
N ILE A 123 0.87 28.82 4.53
CA ILE A 123 0.28 29.39 3.32
C ILE A 123 -0.03 30.88 3.50
N LYS A 124 -0.58 31.28 4.64
CA LYS A 124 -0.87 32.70 4.94
C LYS A 124 0.41 33.55 4.97
N GLN A 125 1.46 33.05 5.60
CA GLN A 125 2.77 33.72 5.64
C GLN A 125 3.35 33.89 4.22
N LEU A 126 3.31 32.84 3.40
CA LEU A 126 3.81 32.87 2.02
C LEU A 126 2.98 33.78 1.11
N LYS A 127 1.66 33.85 1.29
CA LYS A 127 0.80 34.82 0.58
C LYS A 127 1.14 36.26 0.96
N THR A 128 1.44 36.51 2.25
CA THR A 128 1.87 37.85 2.70
C THR A 128 3.24 38.19 2.12
N PHE A 129 4.18 37.27 2.13
CA PHE A 129 5.50 37.42 1.54
C PHE A 129 5.41 37.70 0.01
N ALA A 130 4.60 36.95 -0.71
CA ALA A 130 4.40 37.15 -2.14
C ALA A 130 3.87 38.54 -2.48
N LYS A 131 2.92 39.05 -1.69
CA LYS A 131 2.37 40.41 -1.84
C LYS A 131 3.43 41.48 -1.55
N ALA A 132 4.19 41.32 -0.45
CA ALA A 132 5.22 42.29 -0.05
C ALA A 132 6.36 42.40 -1.06
N ASN A 133 6.68 41.30 -1.79
CA ASN A 133 7.75 41.25 -2.78
C ASN A 133 7.26 41.35 -4.23
N ASN A 134 5.97 41.65 -4.46
CA ASN A 134 5.36 41.74 -5.79
C ASN A 134 5.69 40.55 -6.69
N LEU A 135 5.64 39.31 -6.13
CA LEU A 135 5.94 38.12 -6.89
C LEU A 135 4.93 37.90 -8.01
N ASP A 136 5.40 37.38 -9.15
CA ASP A 136 4.61 37.10 -10.33
C ASP A 136 3.49 36.09 -10.05
N LYS A 137 2.46 36.08 -10.92
CA LYS A 137 1.34 35.14 -10.88
C LYS A 137 1.74 33.66 -11.02
N SER A 138 2.96 33.40 -11.50
CA SER A 138 3.54 32.05 -11.55
C SER A 138 3.89 31.49 -10.17
N TYR A 139 4.02 32.35 -9.14
CA TYR A 139 4.29 31.91 -7.77
C TYR A 139 3.03 31.33 -7.11
N ASP A 140 3.08 30.01 -6.84
CA ASP A 140 2.01 29.30 -6.14
C ASP A 140 2.37 29.14 -4.65
N PRO A 141 1.73 29.89 -3.74
CA PRO A 141 2.00 29.81 -2.30
C PRO A 141 1.58 28.46 -1.68
N TYR A 142 0.70 27.70 -2.32
CA TYR A 142 0.34 26.36 -1.86
C TYR A 142 1.47 25.38 -2.15
N LYS A 143 1.95 25.36 -3.39
CA LYS A 143 3.09 24.53 -3.78
C LYS A 143 4.35 24.87 -2.98
N ALA A 144 4.61 26.16 -2.76
CA ALA A 144 5.72 26.61 -1.94
C ALA A 144 5.58 26.22 -0.47
N ALA A 145 4.36 26.21 0.09
CA ALA A 145 4.11 25.78 1.46
C ALA A 145 4.45 24.31 1.64
N TYR A 146 3.97 23.45 0.77
CA TYR A 146 4.28 22.01 0.86
C TYR A 146 5.78 21.73 0.60
N GLY A 147 6.43 22.47 -0.29
CA GLY A 147 7.88 22.37 -0.51
C GLY A 147 8.74 22.85 0.66
N SER A 148 8.19 23.73 1.51
CA SER A 148 8.88 24.24 2.72
C SER A 148 8.59 23.44 4.00
N MET A 149 7.62 22.53 3.96
CA MET A 149 7.30 21.66 5.07
C MET A 149 8.33 20.51 5.17
N PRO A 150 8.63 20.01 6.39
CA PRO A 150 9.57 18.91 6.56
C PRO A 150 9.12 17.66 5.80
N MET A 151 10.06 16.88 5.27
CA MET A 151 9.74 15.64 4.56
C MET A 151 9.20 14.54 5.48
N HIS A 152 9.52 14.58 6.77
CA HIS A 152 9.07 13.63 7.79
C HIS A 152 8.37 14.36 8.94
N ALA A 153 7.43 13.69 9.59
CA ALA A 153 6.79 14.23 10.78
C ALA A 153 7.78 14.31 11.95
N ALA A 154 7.72 15.41 12.71
CA ALA A 154 8.60 15.60 13.86
C ALA A 154 8.44 14.54 14.95
N SER A 155 7.24 13.97 15.08
CA SER A 155 6.92 12.95 16.09
C SER A 155 7.46 11.57 15.72
N ASN A 156 7.57 11.24 14.42
CA ASN A 156 8.03 9.93 13.94
C ASN A 156 8.55 10.02 12.50
N GLN A 157 9.82 9.74 12.31
CA GLN A 157 10.48 9.77 11.00
C GLN A 157 10.00 8.69 10.00
N ALA A 158 9.27 7.67 10.45
CA ALA A 158 8.65 6.72 9.55
C ALA A 158 7.41 7.29 8.83
N ILE A 159 6.89 8.43 9.32
CA ILE A 159 5.78 9.17 8.72
C ILE A 159 6.39 10.20 7.77
N GLN A 160 6.12 10.05 6.49
CA GLN A 160 6.68 10.91 5.43
C GLN A 160 5.60 11.67 4.68
N GLN A 161 5.99 12.80 4.10
CA GLN A 161 5.11 13.57 3.24
C GLN A 161 4.82 12.78 1.96
N MET A 162 3.53 12.63 1.64
CA MET A 162 3.06 11.88 0.48
C MET A 162 1.92 12.61 -0.21
N TYR A 163 1.69 12.29 -1.48
CA TYR A 163 0.52 12.71 -2.22
C TYR A 163 -0.43 11.52 -2.37
N ILE A 164 -1.55 11.54 -1.66
CA ILE A 164 -2.50 10.42 -1.62
C ILE A 164 -3.91 10.98 -1.88
N ASN A 165 -4.70 10.30 -2.70
CA ASN A 165 -6.09 10.66 -2.98
C ASN A 165 -6.30 12.13 -3.38
N GLY A 166 -5.34 12.73 -4.10
CA GLY A 166 -5.45 14.09 -4.60
C GLY A 166 -5.01 15.19 -3.64
N HIS A 167 -4.45 14.88 -2.48
CA HIS A 167 -3.91 15.87 -1.53
C HIS A 167 -2.59 15.44 -0.91
N PHE A 168 -1.83 16.45 -0.42
CA PHE A 168 -0.62 16.19 0.37
C PHE A 168 -0.99 15.90 1.81
N CYS A 169 -0.40 14.83 2.34
CA CYS A 169 -0.52 14.46 3.75
C CYS A 169 0.76 13.77 4.25
N TYR A 170 0.86 13.64 5.56
CA TYR A 170 1.89 12.85 6.22
C TYR A 170 1.34 11.47 6.56
N ALA A 171 1.95 10.45 6.01
CA ALA A 171 1.43 9.08 6.05
C ALA A 171 2.53 8.04 6.31
N TYR A 172 2.12 6.88 6.83
CA TYR A 172 2.93 5.67 6.78
C TYR A 172 2.81 5.05 5.40
N LYS A 173 3.93 4.95 4.71
CA LYS A 173 4.00 4.29 3.39
C LYS A 173 4.02 2.78 3.53
N PHE A 174 3.26 2.10 2.71
CA PHE A 174 3.21 0.63 2.68
C PHE A 174 2.99 0.11 1.26
N GLY A 175 3.44 -1.12 1.02
CA GLY A 175 3.06 -1.93 -0.12
C GLY A 175 1.92 -2.87 0.25
N ILE A 176 1.03 -3.11 -0.69
CA ILE A 176 -0.09 -4.03 -0.54
C ILE A 176 -0.07 -5.06 -1.66
N VAL A 177 -0.23 -6.32 -1.30
CA VAL A 177 -0.44 -7.43 -2.23
C VAL A 177 -1.89 -7.87 -2.15
N THR A 178 -2.58 -7.91 -3.30
CA THR A 178 -3.94 -8.46 -3.40
C THR A 178 -3.99 -9.52 -4.49
N ASN A 179 -4.97 -10.40 -4.43
CA ASN A 179 -5.28 -11.27 -5.57
C ASN A 179 -6.30 -10.61 -6.51
N GLY A 180 -6.60 -11.24 -7.64
CA GLY A 180 -7.58 -10.74 -8.62
C GLY A 180 -9.02 -10.73 -8.11
N LEU A 181 -9.33 -11.41 -7.00
CA LEU A 181 -10.62 -11.31 -6.30
C LEU A 181 -10.71 -10.07 -5.41
N GLY A 182 -9.65 -9.24 -5.34
CA GLY A 182 -9.58 -8.05 -4.49
C GLY A 182 -9.33 -8.36 -3.01
N ILE A 183 -8.90 -9.58 -2.67
CA ILE A 183 -8.60 -9.97 -1.29
C ILE A 183 -7.15 -9.63 -0.98
N VAL A 184 -6.94 -8.89 0.11
CA VAL A 184 -5.60 -8.54 0.60
C VAL A 184 -4.87 -9.81 1.05
N ARG A 185 -3.61 -9.94 0.60
CA ARG A 185 -2.73 -11.08 0.87
C ARG A 185 -1.49 -10.71 1.67
N ASP A 186 -0.99 -9.47 1.53
CA ASP A 186 0.09 -8.94 2.34
C ASP A 186 -0.03 -7.43 2.48
N ILE A 187 0.48 -6.91 3.60
CA ILE A 187 0.66 -5.48 3.87
C ILE A 187 2.03 -5.30 4.50
N THR A 188 2.93 -4.66 3.79
CA THR A 188 4.30 -4.41 4.26
C THR A 188 4.55 -2.92 4.43
N PHE A 189 4.84 -2.46 5.67
CA PHE A 189 5.20 -1.08 5.95
C PHE A 189 6.68 -0.83 5.65
N TYR A 190 7.01 0.27 4.96
CA TYR A 190 8.38 0.66 4.61
C TYR A 190 9.03 1.43 5.76
N ASN A 191 9.15 0.78 6.90
CA ASN A 191 9.75 1.30 8.11
C ASN A 191 11.24 0.91 8.24
N LYS A 192 11.86 1.31 9.36
CA LYS A 192 13.26 0.98 9.63
C LYS A 192 13.54 -0.53 9.74
N GLU A 193 12.54 -1.30 10.15
CA GLU A 193 12.64 -2.77 10.29
C GLU A 193 12.69 -3.42 8.92
N PHE A 194 11.82 -3.00 8.00
CA PHE A 194 11.85 -3.42 6.61
C PHE A 194 13.21 -3.15 5.94
N LEU A 195 13.76 -1.93 6.10
CA LEU A 195 15.07 -1.59 5.54
C LEU A 195 16.23 -2.37 6.19
N LYS A 196 16.13 -2.72 7.47
CA LYS A 196 17.12 -3.59 8.13
C LYS A 196 17.06 -5.03 7.63
N ALA A 197 15.86 -5.53 7.32
CA ALA A 197 15.68 -6.86 6.77
C ALA A 197 16.19 -6.97 5.32
N HIS A 198 16.20 -5.84 4.58
CA HIS A 198 16.64 -5.77 3.19
C HIS A 198 17.80 -4.78 3.00
N PRO A 199 19.02 -5.11 3.45
CA PRO A 199 20.17 -4.21 3.38
C PRO A 199 20.63 -3.87 1.96
N ASP A 200 20.25 -4.69 0.98
CA ASP A 200 20.58 -4.49 -0.44
C ASP A 200 19.73 -3.39 -1.10
N ILE A 201 18.68 -2.92 -0.43
CA ILE A 201 17.87 -1.82 -0.92
C ILE A 201 18.64 -0.52 -0.79
N VAL A 202 19.06 0.03 -1.93
CA VAL A 202 19.67 1.36 -1.97
C VAL A 202 18.57 2.42 -1.98
N VAL A 203 18.50 3.21 -0.91
CA VAL A 203 17.60 4.36 -0.81
C VAL A 203 18.31 5.56 -1.41
N GLU A 204 17.87 6.00 -2.58
CA GLU A 204 18.44 7.11 -3.34
C GLU A 204 17.69 8.42 -3.06
N LYS A 205 18.43 9.54 -3.11
CA LYS A 205 17.82 10.85 -3.13
C LYS A 205 17.12 11.08 -4.49
N LYS A 206 16.00 11.79 -4.47
CA LYS A 206 15.27 12.15 -5.69
C LYS A 206 15.88 13.35 -6.43
N SER A 207 16.64 14.17 -5.72
CA SER A 207 17.38 15.32 -6.26
C SER A 207 18.73 15.49 -5.59
N ASP A 208 19.56 16.37 -6.14
CA ASP A 208 20.89 16.70 -5.59
C ASP A 208 20.82 17.72 -4.44
N SER A 209 19.62 18.11 -4.00
CA SER A 209 19.44 19.01 -2.87
C SER A 209 20.01 18.39 -1.58
N PRO A 210 20.86 19.11 -0.82
CA PRO A 210 21.44 18.59 0.42
C PRO A 210 20.37 18.32 1.49
N ASP A 211 19.25 19.04 1.43
CA ASP A 211 18.15 18.96 2.40
C ASP A 211 17.10 17.91 2.01
N GLU A 212 17.24 17.25 0.85
CA GLU A 212 16.30 16.22 0.43
C GLU A 212 16.56 14.90 1.15
N ASP A 213 15.52 14.45 1.86
CA ASP A 213 15.54 13.15 2.50
C ASP A 213 15.47 12.01 1.47
N LYS A 214 16.23 10.98 1.74
CA LYS A 214 16.17 9.74 0.97
C LYS A 214 14.83 9.05 1.21
N SER A 215 14.10 8.76 0.15
CA SER A 215 12.85 8.00 0.22
C SER A 215 12.95 6.71 -0.58
N LEU A 216 12.35 5.63 -0.05
CA LEU A 216 12.28 4.37 -0.77
C LEU A 216 11.35 4.50 -1.98
N ALA A 217 11.89 4.28 -3.18
CA ALA A 217 11.11 4.23 -4.40
C ALA A 217 10.27 2.93 -4.45
N ASP A 218 9.04 3.03 -4.98
CA ASP A 218 8.11 1.90 -5.06
C ASP A 218 8.69 0.73 -5.85
N SER A 219 9.40 1.04 -6.95
CA SER A 219 10.09 0.06 -7.78
C SER A 219 11.19 -0.71 -7.06
N LYS A 220 11.82 -0.13 -6.04
CA LYS A 220 12.86 -0.79 -5.23
C LYS A 220 12.26 -1.67 -4.12
N ALA A 221 11.04 -1.34 -3.67
CA ALA A 221 10.34 -2.11 -2.64
C ALA A 221 9.62 -3.35 -3.21
N LEU A 222 9.22 -3.33 -4.47
CA LEU A 222 8.41 -4.37 -5.09
C LEU A 222 9.00 -5.77 -4.92
N LEU A 223 10.24 -5.98 -5.36
CA LEU A 223 10.85 -7.30 -5.38
C LEU A 223 11.06 -7.87 -3.97
N PRO A 224 11.63 -7.14 -3.01
CA PRO A 224 11.72 -7.60 -1.62
C PRO A 224 10.37 -8.01 -1.04
N VAL A 225 9.32 -7.19 -1.22
CA VAL A 225 7.98 -7.52 -0.72
C VAL A 225 7.44 -8.80 -1.35
N LEU A 226 7.58 -8.96 -2.67
CA LEU A 226 7.08 -10.17 -3.35
C LEU A 226 7.87 -11.42 -2.96
N ILE A 227 9.19 -11.32 -2.80
CA ILE A 227 10.04 -12.44 -2.37
C ILE A 227 9.62 -12.89 -0.97
N ASP A 228 9.50 -11.94 -0.02
CA ASP A 228 9.06 -12.23 1.34
C ASP A 228 7.66 -12.85 1.35
N PHE A 229 6.75 -12.32 0.55
CA PHE A 229 5.38 -12.82 0.44
C PHE A 229 5.33 -14.29 -0.02
N PHE A 230 6.01 -14.63 -1.09
CA PHE A 230 6.02 -16.01 -1.61
C PHE A 230 6.80 -16.98 -0.73
N GLN A 231 7.84 -16.51 -0.03
CA GLN A 231 8.52 -17.31 0.99
C GLN A 231 7.60 -17.62 2.18
N LYS A 232 6.82 -16.63 2.61
CA LYS A 232 5.86 -16.76 3.71
C LYS A 232 4.67 -17.65 3.33
N HIS A 233 4.22 -17.60 2.08
CA HIS A 233 3.05 -18.30 1.55
C HIS A 233 3.38 -19.25 0.38
N PRO A 234 4.11 -20.34 0.62
CA PRO A 234 4.61 -21.22 -0.45
C PRO A 234 3.52 -21.99 -1.21
N ARG A 235 2.26 -21.93 -0.73
CA ARG A 235 1.10 -22.53 -1.42
C ARG A 235 0.53 -21.64 -2.51
N ILE A 236 0.86 -20.35 -2.51
CA ILE A 236 0.40 -19.39 -3.50
C ILE A 236 1.36 -19.43 -4.69
N ALA A 237 0.84 -19.75 -5.87
CA ALA A 237 1.65 -19.82 -7.07
C ALA A 237 1.74 -18.47 -7.79
N PRO A 238 2.95 -17.98 -8.16
CA PRO A 238 3.13 -16.75 -8.90
C PRO A 238 2.79 -16.96 -10.39
N LYS A 239 1.54 -16.77 -10.82
CA LYS A 239 1.18 -16.94 -12.23
C LYS A 239 1.09 -15.65 -13.00
N THR A 240 0.32 -14.69 -12.50
CA THR A 240 0.07 -13.43 -13.21
C THR A 240 0.35 -12.26 -12.29
N PHE A 241 1.25 -11.38 -12.70
CA PHE A 241 1.54 -10.12 -11.98
C PHE A 241 0.80 -8.95 -12.64
N LEU A 242 0.24 -8.05 -11.82
CA LEU A 242 -0.30 -6.76 -12.23
C LEU A 242 0.32 -5.66 -11.37
N GLY A 243 0.81 -4.60 -12.03
CA GLY A 243 1.36 -3.43 -11.36
C GLY A 243 1.13 -2.18 -12.18
N ASP A 244 1.41 -1.01 -11.61
CA ASP A 244 1.30 0.26 -12.30
C ASP A 244 2.52 0.56 -13.21
N ALA A 245 2.48 1.68 -13.95
CA ALA A 245 3.55 2.09 -14.84
C ALA A 245 4.87 2.45 -14.12
N ALA A 246 4.88 2.62 -12.80
CA ALA A 246 6.11 2.86 -12.03
C ALA A 246 7.04 1.65 -12.06
N PHE A 247 6.49 0.47 -12.30
CA PHE A 247 7.21 -0.82 -12.35
C PHE A 247 7.67 -1.20 -13.76
N ASP A 248 7.44 -0.37 -14.79
CA ASP A 248 7.86 -0.63 -16.17
C ASP A 248 9.38 -0.43 -16.33
N THR A 249 10.15 -1.41 -15.86
CA THR A 249 11.62 -1.48 -16.04
C THR A 249 12.07 -2.90 -16.38
N ILE A 250 13.16 -3.01 -17.16
CA ILE A 250 13.72 -4.31 -17.60
C ILE A 250 14.13 -5.16 -16.40
N GLU A 251 14.69 -4.54 -15.36
CA GLU A 251 15.14 -5.20 -14.14
C GLU A 251 13.96 -5.88 -13.42
N ILE A 252 12.84 -5.19 -13.33
CA ILE A 252 11.62 -5.76 -12.71
C ILE A 252 11.10 -6.93 -13.52
N TYR A 253 11.01 -6.82 -14.84
CA TYR A 253 10.57 -7.95 -15.68
C TYR A 253 11.51 -9.16 -15.54
N LYS A 254 12.83 -8.94 -15.52
CA LYS A 254 13.80 -10.03 -15.32
C LYS A 254 13.60 -10.74 -14.00
N ALA A 255 13.37 -9.99 -12.92
CA ALA A 255 13.16 -10.56 -11.60
C ALA A 255 11.80 -11.26 -11.48
N LEU A 256 10.72 -10.66 -12.01
CA LEU A 256 9.39 -11.28 -11.99
C LEU A 256 9.38 -12.65 -12.69
N PHE A 257 10.01 -12.74 -13.87
CA PHE A 257 10.02 -13.99 -14.65
C PHE A 257 11.14 -14.96 -14.24
N GLY A 258 12.34 -14.42 -13.93
CA GLY A 258 13.52 -15.25 -13.66
C GLY A 258 13.68 -15.66 -12.20
N GLU A 259 13.41 -14.76 -11.26
CA GLU A 259 13.65 -15.00 -9.83
C GLU A 259 12.38 -15.49 -9.11
N ILE A 260 11.23 -14.82 -9.35
CA ILE A 260 9.96 -15.17 -8.69
C ILE A 260 9.22 -16.26 -9.45
N GLY A 261 9.35 -16.28 -10.80
CA GLY A 261 8.76 -17.32 -11.64
C GLY A 261 7.34 -17.04 -12.10
N PHE A 262 6.95 -15.76 -12.25
CA PHE A 262 5.67 -15.41 -12.86
C PHE A 262 5.60 -15.87 -14.34
N GLU A 263 4.45 -16.37 -14.75
CA GLU A 263 4.18 -16.76 -16.15
C GLU A 263 3.83 -15.54 -17.02
N LYS A 264 3.18 -14.53 -16.42
CA LYS A 264 2.69 -13.32 -17.10
C LYS A 264 2.84 -12.10 -16.20
N ALA A 265 3.11 -10.94 -16.83
CA ALA A 265 3.12 -9.66 -16.15
C ALA A 265 2.41 -8.59 -16.99
N PHE A 266 1.51 -7.84 -16.38
CA PHE A 266 0.76 -6.74 -16.99
C PHE A 266 1.12 -5.45 -16.27
N ILE A 267 2.02 -4.68 -16.86
CA ILE A 267 2.48 -3.38 -16.37
C ILE A 267 2.27 -2.39 -17.52
N PRO A 268 1.50 -1.30 -17.30
CA PRO A 268 1.32 -0.26 -18.32
C PRO A 268 2.66 0.37 -18.69
N LEU A 269 2.85 0.67 -19.97
CA LEU A 269 4.03 1.39 -20.43
C LEU A 269 4.04 2.80 -19.81
N ARG A 270 5.22 3.30 -19.46
CA ARG A 270 5.40 4.71 -19.06
C ARG A 270 5.11 5.60 -20.28
N VAL A 271 3.99 6.32 -20.25
CA VAL A 271 3.56 7.23 -21.31
C VAL A 271 4.40 8.51 -21.26
N LYS A 272 5.67 8.44 -21.69
CA LYS A 272 6.48 9.62 -22.00
C LYS A 272 7.06 9.58 -23.41
N LEU A 273 6.77 8.53 -24.18
CA LEU A 273 7.23 8.38 -25.54
C LEU A 273 6.06 8.74 -26.47
N SER A 274 6.27 9.66 -27.40
CA SER A 274 5.33 9.87 -28.52
C SER A 274 5.18 8.55 -29.29
N VAL A 275 4.11 8.39 -30.04
CA VAL A 275 3.90 7.18 -30.85
C VAL A 275 5.08 6.94 -31.81
N GLU A 276 5.78 8.02 -32.21
CA GLU A 276 6.98 7.98 -33.04
C GLU A 276 8.23 7.49 -32.29
N ASP A 277 8.31 7.73 -30.96
CA ASP A 277 9.44 7.33 -30.11
C ASP A 277 9.31 5.91 -29.54
N ASN A 278 8.15 5.28 -29.70
CA ASN A 278 7.91 3.92 -29.16
C ASN A 278 8.65 2.82 -29.91
N GLY A 279 9.33 3.16 -31.03
CA GLY A 279 10.18 2.25 -31.80
C GLY A 279 9.47 1.01 -32.31
N TYR A 280 8.16 1.04 -32.46
CA TYR A 280 7.39 0.02 -33.16
C TYR A 280 6.33 0.65 -34.06
N THR A 281 6.00 -0.06 -35.15
CA THR A 281 4.88 0.26 -36.03
C THR A 281 3.78 -0.79 -35.84
N ILE A 282 2.53 -0.38 -35.94
CA ILE A 282 1.37 -1.29 -35.89
C ILE A 282 0.98 -1.60 -37.33
N ASN A 283 0.91 -2.90 -37.66
CA ASN A 283 0.45 -3.34 -38.96
C ASN A 283 -1.09 -3.38 -39.05
N GLU A 284 -1.63 -3.66 -40.23
CA GLU A 284 -3.07 -3.76 -40.53
C GLU A 284 -3.81 -4.76 -39.65
N ASN A 285 -3.10 -5.77 -39.11
CA ASN A 285 -3.62 -6.78 -38.20
C ASN A 285 -3.48 -6.40 -36.72
N MET A 286 -3.19 -5.12 -36.41
CA MET A 286 -2.98 -4.60 -35.04
C MET A 286 -1.80 -5.28 -34.30
N LEU A 287 -0.81 -5.80 -35.03
CA LEU A 287 0.39 -6.38 -34.46
C LEU A 287 1.52 -5.35 -34.43
N ALA A 288 2.16 -5.18 -33.27
CA ALA A 288 3.30 -4.30 -33.11
C ALA A 288 4.56 -4.90 -33.73
N LYS A 289 5.22 -4.15 -34.61
CA LYS A 289 6.49 -4.53 -35.24
C LYS A 289 7.60 -3.60 -34.75
N PRO A 290 8.68 -4.11 -34.15
CA PRO A 290 9.77 -3.29 -33.62
C PRO A 290 10.57 -2.61 -34.74
N VAL A 291 10.98 -1.36 -34.50
CA VAL A 291 11.74 -0.51 -35.47
C VAL A 291 13.19 -0.27 -35.01
N GLY A 292 13.72 -0.95 -33.97
CA GLY A 292 15.09 -0.74 -33.53
C GLY A 292 15.62 -1.84 -32.61
N LYS A 293 16.95 -1.92 -32.46
CA LYS A 293 17.63 -2.98 -31.69
C LYS A 293 17.28 -3.00 -30.21
N ASP A 294 17.15 -1.84 -29.57
CA ASP A 294 16.89 -1.76 -28.13
C ASP A 294 15.45 -2.17 -27.77
N ILE A 295 14.53 -2.02 -28.69
CA ILE A 295 13.13 -2.38 -28.52
C ILE A 295 12.93 -3.86 -28.80
N CYS A 296 13.78 -4.46 -29.65
CA CYS A 296 13.77 -5.90 -29.84
C CYS A 296 14.05 -6.67 -28.54
N GLN A 297 14.88 -6.13 -27.63
CA GLN A 297 15.09 -6.73 -26.31
C GLN A 297 13.85 -6.69 -25.42
N ARG A 298 13.12 -5.56 -25.38
CA ARG A 298 11.85 -5.46 -24.61
C ARG A 298 10.76 -6.36 -25.18
N LEU A 299 10.59 -6.36 -26.52
CA LEU A 299 9.60 -7.19 -27.19
C LEU A 299 9.98 -8.69 -27.19
N CYS A 300 11.27 -9.04 -27.33
CA CYS A 300 11.72 -10.43 -27.22
C CYS A 300 11.53 -10.99 -25.80
N PHE A 301 11.72 -10.17 -24.75
CA PHE A 301 11.45 -10.61 -23.39
C PHE A 301 9.95 -10.89 -23.17
N LEU A 302 9.09 -10.04 -23.70
CA LEU A 302 7.63 -10.20 -23.69
C LEU A 302 7.20 -11.41 -24.57
N CYS A 303 7.87 -11.66 -25.71
CA CYS A 303 7.62 -12.81 -26.59
C CYS A 303 8.01 -14.15 -25.97
N ILE A 304 9.19 -14.22 -25.33
CA ILE A 304 9.67 -15.42 -24.65
C ILE A 304 8.76 -15.79 -23.46
N ALA A 305 8.19 -14.80 -22.79
CA ALA A 305 7.26 -14.99 -21.67
C ALA A 305 5.79 -15.23 -22.10
N GLY A 306 5.49 -15.35 -23.39
CA GLY A 306 4.12 -15.55 -23.90
C GLY A 306 3.22 -14.30 -23.76
N CYS A 307 3.78 -13.13 -23.47
CA CYS A 307 3.04 -11.87 -23.20
C CYS A 307 2.70 -11.06 -24.46
N PHE A 308 2.60 -11.66 -25.64
CA PHE A 308 2.17 -10.96 -26.87
C PHE A 308 0.79 -10.26 -26.70
N THR A 309 -0.04 -10.78 -25.82
CA THR A 309 -1.36 -10.22 -25.49
C THR A 309 -1.31 -8.91 -24.70
N ALA A 310 -0.27 -8.66 -23.89
CA ALA A 310 -0.20 -7.48 -23.03
C ALA A 310 0.05 -6.18 -23.81
N VAL A 311 0.95 -6.23 -24.81
CA VAL A 311 1.23 -5.03 -25.66
C VAL A 311 0.00 -4.66 -26.49
N VAL A 312 -0.74 -5.64 -26.97
CA VAL A 312 -1.97 -5.42 -27.76
C VAL A 312 -3.12 -4.91 -26.86
N PHE A 313 -3.19 -5.33 -25.58
CA PHE A 313 -4.25 -4.88 -24.65
C PHE A 313 -4.02 -3.44 -24.18
N ALA A 314 -2.79 -3.06 -23.86
CA ALA A 314 -2.46 -1.68 -23.48
C ALA A 314 -2.77 -0.70 -24.64
N HIS A 315 -2.51 -1.12 -25.88
CA HIS A 315 -2.81 -0.29 -27.04
C HIS A 315 -4.30 -0.21 -27.38
N ARG A 316 -5.08 -1.27 -27.18
CA ARG A 316 -6.54 -1.25 -27.36
C ARG A 316 -7.25 -0.33 -26.35
N SER A 317 -6.77 -0.23 -25.13
CA SER A 317 -7.32 0.72 -24.15
C SER A 317 -7.05 2.17 -24.55
N HIS A 318 -5.89 2.47 -25.11
CA HIS A 318 -5.54 3.81 -25.58
C HIS A 318 -6.37 4.23 -26.83
N LEU A 319 -6.50 3.34 -27.82
CA LEU A 319 -7.31 3.59 -29.01
C LEU A 319 -8.81 3.76 -28.72
N ARG A 320 -9.35 3.07 -27.70
CA ARG A 320 -10.74 3.29 -27.26
C ARG A 320 -10.95 4.66 -26.60
N TYR A 321 -9.90 5.26 -26.02
CA TYR A 321 -9.99 6.58 -25.39
C TYR A 321 -9.98 7.70 -26.44
N GLU A 322 -9.18 7.56 -27.51
CA GLU A 322 -9.13 8.55 -28.61
C GLU A 322 -10.38 8.53 -29.51
N GLN A 323 -11.07 7.37 -29.61
CA GLN A 323 -12.31 7.29 -30.38
C GLN A 323 -13.55 7.81 -29.64
N ARG A 324 -13.41 8.24 -28.35
CA ARG A 324 -14.51 8.83 -27.56
C ARG A 324 -14.39 10.34 -27.33
N MET A 325 -13.36 10.99 -27.87
CA MET A 325 -13.25 12.44 -28.03
C MET A 325 -13.57 12.85 -29.45
#